data_621342f8db8562e293dba7861f280f00
#
_entry.id   621342f8db8562e293dba7861f280f00
#
_cell.length_a   1.000
_cell.length_b   1.000
_cell.length_c   1.000
_cell.angle_alpha   90.00
_cell.angle_beta   90.00
_cell.angle_gamma   90.00
#
_symmetry.space_group_name_H-M   'P 1'
#
loop_
_entity.id
_entity.type
_entity.pdbx_description
1 polymer ?
#
loop_
_entity_poly.entity_id
_entity_poly.type
_entity_poly.pdbx_seq_one_letter_code
_entity_poly.pdbx_strand_id
1 'polypeptide(L)'
;MINVGIVGCGFVGGALKVWLEKNNSEVIVLVSDPPKGYNDDLSKADIVFLQIHVPTEDDGTQDLTLMKELIKGLPDVPVFIRTTILPGTSEKLSKETGHKVYFMPEFLTERTHIQDFETQPMVFTGELDLLAQIFVGKTFCYMTSLEAEITKYAHNVFGAVKVTYFNAIADYCRRLGAEYKRVHAGCLLSGYINDTHTYVPGPDGKFGYGGKCFPKDVNAFAELTKDIPLGKLLAPLHELNVGFRGFEERI
;
A
#
# COMPACT_ATOMS: atom_id res chain seq x y z
N MET A 1 29.07 -3.52 -7.06
CA MET A 1 27.72 -3.34 -7.68
C MET A 1 26.80 -4.37 -7.09
N ILE A 2 25.57 -3.98 -6.75
CA ILE A 2 24.53 -4.83 -6.18
C ILE A 2 23.49 -5.11 -7.26
N ASN A 3 23.16 -6.37 -7.53
CA ASN A 3 22.12 -6.76 -8.47
C ASN A 3 20.76 -6.78 -7.74
N VAL A 4 19.88 -5.88 -8.10
CA VAL A 4 18.55 -5.74 -7.51
C VAL A 4 17.51 -6.33 -8.45
N GLY A 5 16.89 -7.44 -8.05
CA GLY A 5 15.78 -8.05 -8.77
C GLY A 5 14.45 -7.34 -8.47
N ILE A 6 13.65 -7.10 -9.48
CA ILE A 6 12.30 -6.55 -9.39
C ILE A 6 11.33 -7.53 -10.06
N VAL A 7 10.43 -8.13 -9.28
CA VAL A 7 9.36 -9.00 -9.79
C VAL A 7 8.04 -8.22 -9.76
N GLY A 8 7.47 -7.99 -10.95
CA GLY A 8 6.30 -7.13 -11.14
C GLY A 8 6.68 -5.64 -11.28
N CYS A 9 6.54 -5.12 -12.51
CA CYS A 9 6.86 -3.73 -12.87
C CYS A 9 5.59 -2.90 -13.13
N GLY A 10 4.65 -2.94 -12.17
CA GLY A 10 3.50 -2.04 -12.09
C GLY A 10 3.90 -0.63 -11.66
N PHE A 11 2.94 0.15 -11.12
CA PHE A 11 3.27 1.50 -10.64
C PHE A 11 4.28 1.46 -9.47
N VAL A 12 4.18 0.48 -8.56
CA VAL A 12 5.11 0.32 -7.43
C VAL A 12 6.51 -0.10 -7.89
N GLY A 13 6.60 -1.17 -8.69
CA GLY A 13 7.88 -1.67 -9.20
C GLY A 13 8.53 -0.72 -10.20
N GLY A 14 7.72 -0.03 -11.02
CA GLY A 14 8.19 1.00 -11.93
C GLY A 14 8.79 2.19 -11.21
N ALA A 15 8.17 2.65 -10.12
CA ALA A 15 8.72 3.74 -9.30
C ALA A 15 10.07 3.34 -8.67
N LEU A 16 10.15 2.11 -8.13
CA LEU A 16 11.40 1.58 -7.59
C LEU A 16 12.50 1.53 -8.66
N LYS A 17 12.19 0.96 -9.83
CA LYS A 17 13.12 0.87 -10.97
C LYS A 17 13.68 2.24 -11.34
N VAL A 18 12.78 3.19 -11.62
CA VAL A 18 13.16 4.55 -12.04
C VAL A 18 14.05 5.22 -10.99
N TRP A 19 13.69 5.07 -9.71
CA TRP A 19 14.46 5.67 -8.62
C TRP A 19 15.87 5.07 -8.51
N LEU A 20 16.00 3.74 -8.57
CA LEU A 20 17.30 3.05 -8.48
C LEU A 20 18.21 3.45 -9.63
N GLU A 21 17.71 3.40 -10.86
CA GLU A 21 18.48 3.75 -12.07
C GLU A 21 18.96 5.21 -12.06
N LYS A 22 18.18 6.10 -11.44
CA LYS A 22 18.52 7.52 -11.35
C LYS A 22 19.50 7.83 -10.22
N ASN A 23 19.37 7.19 -9.07
CA ASN A 23 19.98 7.67 -7.82
C ASN A 23 21.12 6.78 -7.30
N ASN A 24 21.33 5.58 -7.84
CA ASN A 24 22.38 4.68 -7.39
C ASN A 24 23.11 3.95 -8.54
N SER A 25 24.25 4.49 -8.97
CA SER A 25 25.07 3.89 -10.03
C SER A 25 25.77 2.58 -9.63
N GLU A 26 25.79 2.22 -8.35
CA GLU A 26 26.34 0.96 -7.86
C GLU A 26 25.33 -0.18 -7.87
N VAL A 27 24.09 0.08 -8.36
CA VAL A 27 23.02 -0.90 -8.48
C VAL A 27 22.80 -1.27 -9.94
N ILE A 28 22.68 -2.57 -10.21
CA ILE A 28 22.19 -3.11 -11.48
C ILE A 28 20.76 -3.58 -11.27
N VAL A 29 19.81 -3.04 -12.02
CA VAL A 29 18.40 -3.39 -11.92
C VAL A 29 18.05 -4.49 -12.91
N LEU A 30 17.55 -5.63 -12.39
CA LEU A 30 17.06 -6.76 -13.15
C LEU A 30 15.54 -6.86 -12.98
N VAL A 31 14.77 -6.90 -14.08
CA VAL A 31 13.31 -6.85 -14.02
C VAL A 31 12.68 -8.09 -14.63
N SER A 32 11.78 -8.73 -13.88
CA SER A 32 10.94 -9.84 -14.36
C SER A 32 9.45 -9.46 -14.24
N ASP A 33 8.82 -9.16 -15.36
CA ASP A 33 7.39 -8.94 -15.55
C ASP A 33 7.03 -9.35 -16.99
N PRO A 34 6.97 -10.66 -17.29
CA PRO A 34 6.77 -11.16 -18.65
C PRO A 34 5.56 -10.58 -19.38
N PRO A 35 4.41 -10.38 -18.73
CA PRO A 35 3.25 -9.70 -19.34
C PRO A 35 3.54 -8.29 -19.87
N LYS A 36 4.59 -7.63 -19.35
CA LYS A 36 5.04 -6.30 -19.77
C LYS A 36 6.33 -6.32 -20.60
N GLY A 37 6.80 -7.51 -20.96
CA GLY A 37 7.98 -7.69 -21.80
C GLY A 37 9.32 -7.63 -21.04
N TYR A 38 9.32 -7.61 -19.72
CA TYR A 38 10.55 -7.69 -18.92
C TYR A 38 10.88 -9.14 -18.60
N ASN A 39 12.04 -9.62 -19.05
CA ASN A 39 12.43 -11.02 -18.94
C ASN A 39 13.91 -11.18 -18.51
N ASP A 40 14.39 -10.31 -17.61
CA ASP A 40 15.75 -10.43 -17.13
C ASP A 40 15.93 -11.68 -16.25
N ASP A 41 17.10 -12.29 -16.33
CA ASP A 41 17.49 -13.42 -15.48
C ASP A 41 17.82 -12.94 -14.07
N LEU A 42 17.00 -13.34 -13.11
CA LEU A 42 17.16 -12.99 -11.69
C LEU A 42 18.13 -13.91 -10.94
N SER A 43 18.73 -14.92 -11.58
CA SER A 43 19.67 -15.86 -10.92
C SER A 43 20.89 -15.18 -10.30
N LYS A 44 21.22 -13.96 -10.76
CA LYS A 44 22.33 -13.15 -10.26
C LYS A 44 21.91 -12.05 -9.28
N ALA A 45 20.63 -11.99 -8.91
CA ALA A 45 20.17 -10.99 -7.96
C ALA A 45 20.79 -11.24 -6.56
N ASP A 46 21.16 -10.17 -5.89
CA ASP A 46 21.61 -10.19 -4.50
C ASP A 46 20.44 -9.94 -3.52
N ILE A 47 19.35 -9.38 -4.03
CA ILE A 47 18.12 -9.06 -3.33
C ILE A 47 16.97 -8.97 -4.33
N VAL A 48 15.75 -9.33 -3.93
CA VAL A 48 14.57 -9.24 -4.80
C VAL A 48 13.46 -8.45 -4.11
N PHE A 49 12.88 -7.49 -4.85
CA PHE A 49 11.65 -6.80 -4.49
C PHE A 49 10.48 -7.40 -5.30
N LEU A 50 9.47 -7.91 -4.59
CA LEU A 50 8.30 -8.58 -5.16
C LEU A 50 7.05 -7.72 -4.98
N GLN A 51 6.44 -7.28 -6.09
CA GLN A 51 5.23 -6.45 -6.08
C GLN A 51 4.24 -6.88 -7.18
N ILE A 52 3.68 -8.05 -7.00
CA ILE A 52 2.64 -8.61 -7.87
C ILE A 52 1.24 -8.34 -7.29
N HIS A 53 0.21 -8.47 -8.12
CA HIS A 53 -1.16 -8.44 -7.64
C HIS A 53 -1.45 -9.66 -6.76
N VAL A 54 -2.08 -9.43 -5.61
CA VAL A 54 -2.59 -10.49 -4.71
C VAL A 54 -4.12 -10.42 -4.76
N PRO A 55 -4.78 -11.43 -5.35
CA PRO A 55 -6.23 -11.53 -5.30
C PRO A 55 -6.70 -11.55 -3.85
N THR A 56 -7.75 -10.79 -3.56
CA THR A 56 -8.36 -10.71 -2.24
C THR A 56 -9.85 -10.94 -2.42
N GLU A 57 -10.39 -11.96 -1.78
CA GLU A 57 -11.80 -12.32 -1.81
C GLU A 57 -12.65 -11.35 -0.97
N ASP A 58 -13.96 -11.42 -1.12
CA ASP A 58 -14.90 -10.54 -0.39
C ASP A 58 -14.83 -10.74 1.13
N ASP A 59 -14.45 -11.94 1.59
CA ASP A 59 -14.22 -12.26 3.00
C ASP A 59 -12.84 -11.81 3.53
N GLY A 60 -12.07 -11.12 2.70
CA GLY A 60 -10.73 -10.62 3.06
C GLY A 60 -9.60 -11.64 2.93
N THR A 61 -9.87 -12.89 2.56
CA THR A 61 -8.81 -13.89 2.32
C THR A 61 -7.97 -13.51 1.11
N GLN A 62 -6.67 -13.81 1.17
CA GLN A 62 -5.72 -13.51 0.10
C GLN A 62 -5.21 -14.79 -0.55
N ASP A 63 -5.27 -14.88 -1.88
CA ASP A 63 -4.63 -15.94 -2.63
C ASP A 63 -3.13 -15.63 -2.82
N LEU A 64 -2.30 -16.34 -2.08
CA LEU A 64 -0.84 -16.20 -2.09
C LEU A 64 -0.15 -17.26 -2.98
N THR A 65 -0.89 -18.06 -3.73
CA THR A 65 -0.36 -19.20 -4.50
C THR A 65 0.71 -18.76 -5.47
N LEU A 66 0.42 -17.79 -6.32
CA LEU A 66 1.39 -17.25 -7.30
C LEU A 66 2.61 -16.62 -6.61
N MET A 67 2.39 -15.88 -5.53
CA MET A 67 3.48 -15.26 -4.77
C MET A 67 4.43 -16.31 -4.21
N LYS A 68 3.89 -17.37 -3.62
CA LYS A 68 4.65 -18.49 -3.06
C LYS A 68 5.44 -19.25 -4.13
N GLU A 69 4.83 -19.50 -5.30
CA GLU A 69 5.51 -20.14 -6.43
C GLU A 69 6.66 -19.29 -6.95
N LEU A 70 6.44 -17.98 -7.12
CA LEU A 70 7.49 -17.07 -7.54
C LEU A 70 8.65 -17.04 -6.54
N ILE A 71 8.39 -16.93 -5.24
CA ILE A 71 9.45 -16.92 -4.21
C ILE A 71 10.28 -18.19 -4.28
N LYS A 72 9.66 -19.38 -4.42
CA LYS A 72 10.39 -20.66 -4.55
C LYS A 72 11.28 -20.76 -5.79
N GLY A 73 10.96 -20.02 -6.86
CA GLY A 73 11.74 -19.97 -8.08
C GLY A 73 12.89 -18.96 -8.06
N LEU A 74 12.98 -18.12 -7.03
CA LEU A 74 14.05 -17.14 -6.88
C LEU A 74 15.35 -17.78 -6.36
N PRO A 75 16.52 -17.15 -6.58
CA PRO A 75 17.75 -17.55 -5.90
C PRO A 75 17.61 -17.38 -4.37
N ASP A 76 18.49 -18.05 -3.61
CA ASP A 76 18.47 -17.99 -2.12
C ASP A 76 19.02 -16.63 -1.64
N VAL A 77 18.21 -15.59 -1.82
CA VAL A 77 18.50 -14.18 -1.44
C VAL A 77 17.33 -13.59 -0.66
N PRO A 78 17.53 -12.47 0.05
CA PRO A 78 16.43 -11.77 0.71
C PRO A 78 15.35 -11.32 -0.29
N VAL A 79 14.08 -11.61 0.02
CA VAL A 79 12.92 -11.22 -0.76
C VAL A 79 12.09 -10.22 0.02
N PHE A 80 11.84 -9.05 -0.57
CA PHE A 80 11.05 -7.98 0.03
C PHE A 80 9.71 -7.85 -0.68
N ILE A 81 8.63 -8.25 -0.03
CA ILE A 81 7.27 -8.08 -0.53
C ILE A 81 6.85 -6.63 -0.34
N ARG A 82 6.34 -6.01 -1.40
CA ARG A 82 5.84 -4.62 -1.38
C ARG A 82 4.34 -4.51 -1.65
N THR A 83 3.70 -5.61 -2.02
CA THR A 83 2.25 -5.71 -2.14
C THR A 83 1.63 -5.86 -0.76
N THR A 84 0.52 -5.17 -0.49
CA THR A 84 -0.21 -5.29 0.79
C THR A 84 -0.65 -6.74 1.03
N ILE A 85 -0.16 -7.31 2.12
CA ILE A 85 -0.45 -8.67 2.59
C ILE A 85 -0.89 -8.62 4.06
N LEU A 86 -1.67 -9.62 4.49
CA LEU A 86 -2.17 -9.69 5.86
C LEU A 86 -1.02 -9.83 6.89
N PRO A 87 -1.14 -9.20 8.08
CA PRO A 87 -0.15 -9.33 9.14
C PRO A 87 0.21 -10.78 9.47
N GLY A 88 1.53 -11.05 9.53
CA GLY A 88 2.10 -12.40 9.73
C GLY A 88 2.38 -13.18 8.44
N THR A 89 2.00 -12.65 7.27
CA THR A 89 2.15 -13.35 5.98
C THR A 89 3.62 -13.52 5.57
N SER A 90 4.47 -12.51 5.76
CA SER A 90 5.89 -12.64 5.38
C SER A 90 6.61 -13.72 6.20
N GLU A 91 6.33 -13.82 7.50
CA GLU A 91 6.87 -14.89 8.34
C GLU A 91 6.37 -16.29 7.91
N LYS A 92 5.07 -16.39 7.58
CA LYS A 92 4.47 -17.62 7.05
C LYS A 92 5.14 -18.03 5.74
N LEU A 93 5.28 -17.12 4.79
CA LEU A 93 5.93 -17.38 3.51
C LEU A 93 7.40 -17.77 3.69
N SER A 94 8.13 -17.12 4.61
CA SER A 94 9.50 -17.47 4.94
C SER A 94 9.62 -18.95 5.40
N LYS A 95 8.74 -19.37 6.31
CA LYS A 95 8.68 -20.77 6.79
C LYS A 95 8.31 -21.77 5.69
N GLU A 96 7.37 -21.41 4.83
CA GLU A 96 6.84 -22.30 3.78
C GLU A 96 7.74 -22.43 2.54
N THR A 97 8.57 -21.43 2.27
CA THR A 97 9.44 -21.40 1.09
C THR A 97 10.91 -21.65 1.40
N GLY A 98 11.32 -21.48 2.65
CA GLY A 98 12.72 -21.55 3.08
C GLY A 98 13.55 -20.29 2.78
N HIS A 99 12.96 -19.27 2.12
CA HIS A 99 13.62 -18.01 1.83
C HIS A 99 13.52 -17.02 3.00
N LYS A 100 14.43 -16.07 3.07
CA LYS A 100 14.29 -14.89 3.92
C LYS A 100 13.30 -13.94 3.29
N VAL A 101 12.05 -13.94 3.77
CA VAL A 101 10.98 -13.08 3.25
C VAL A 101 10.69 -11.97 4.24
N TYR A 102 10.74 -10.75 3.76
CA TYR A 102 10.46 -9.53 4.51
C TYR A 102 9.31 -8.75 3.85
N PHE A 103 8.67 -7.88 4.63
CA PHE A 103 7.67 -6.96 4.10
C PHE A 103 8.21 -5.53 4.15
N MET A 104 8.18 -4.84 3.02
CA MET A 104 8.62 -3.45 2.89
C MET A 104 7.51 -2.62 2.25
N PRO A 105 6.65 -1.96 3.04
CA PRO A 105 5.50 -1.21 2.55
C PRO A 105 5.89 -0.04 1.65
N GLU A 106 4.94 0.39 0.85
CA GLU A 106 4.96 1.63 0.10
C GLU A 106 3.70 2.44 0.43
N PHE A 107 3.78 3.76 0.28
CA PHE A 107 2.67 4.67 0.53
C PHE A 107 2.39 5.56 -0.69
N LEU A 108 2.66 5.00 -1.87
CA LEU A 108 2.59 5.71 -3.15
C LEU A 108 1.14 5.91 -3.58
N THR A 109 0.86 7.07 -4.13
CA THR A 109 -0.39 7.35 -4.83
C THR A 109 -0.24 7.01 -6.32
N GLU A 110 -1.17 6.30 -6.93
CA GLU A 110 -1.06 5.85 -8.32
C GLU A 110 -0.74 6.99 -9.31
N ARG A 111 -1.26 8.20 -9.06
CA ARG A 111 -1.06 9.38 -9.92
C ARG A 111 0.33 10.02 -9.77
N THR A 112 0.94 9.93 -8.59
CA THR A 112 2.18 10.64 -8.23
C THR A 112 3.30 9.69 -7.80
N HIS A 113 3.16 8.38 -8.07
CA HIS A 113 4.02 7.33 -7.54
C HIS A 113 5.54 7.56 -7.73
N ILE A 114 5.95 8.15 -8.85
CA ILE A 114 7.36 8.48 -9.09
C ILE A 114 7.84 9.59 -8.14
N GLN A 115 7.05 10.68 -8.03
CA GLN A 115 7.38 11.79 -7.14
C GLN A 115 7.28 11.38 -5.67
N ASP A 116 6.25 10.60 -5.32
CA ASP A 116 6.07 10.07 -3.97
C ASP A 116 7.27 9.21 -3.57
N PHE A 117 7.73 8.32 -4.48
CA PHE A 117 8.91 7.52 -4.22
C PHE A 117 10.17 8.36 -4.01
N GLU A 118 10.32 9.45 -4.75
CA GLU A 118 11.45 10.38 -4.61
C GLU A 118 11.47 11.06 -3.23
N THR A 119 10.32 11.51 -2.74
CA THR A 119 10.21 12.41 -1.59
C THR A 119 9.85 11.74 -0.26
N GLN A 120 9.13 10.62 -0.30
CA GLN A 120 8.65 9.96 0.92
C GLN A 120 9.77 9.18 1.63
N PRO A 121 9.78 9.20 2.97
CA PRO A 121 10.56 8.26 3.77
C PRO A 121 10.13 6.81 3.50
N MET A 122 11.01 5.87 3.78
CA MET A 122 10.77 4.45 3.58
C MET A 122 10.66 3.71 4.91
N VAL A 123 10.04 2.54 4.90
CA VAL A 123 10.10 1.58 5.99
C VAL A 123 11.07 0.48 5.58
N PHE A 124 12.12 0.29 6.35
CA PHE A 124 13.07 -0.80 6.17
C PHE A 124 12.80 -1.91 7.17
N THR A 125 12.97 -3.14 6.70
CA THR A 125 12.84 -4.35 7.51
C THR A 125 13.99 -5.31 7.16
N GLY A 126 14.32 -6.24 8.04
CA GLY A 126 15.31 -7.28 7.73
C GLY A 126 16.74 -6.75 7.50
N GLU A 127 17.27 -6.87 6.29
CA GLU A 127 18.65 -6.67 5.89
C GLU A 127 19.03 -5.18 5.81
N LEU A 128 19.11 -4.50 6.96
CA LEU A 128 19.27 -3.04 7.05
C LEU A 128 20.50 -2.51 6.30
N ASP A 129 21.66 -3.16 6.47
CA ASP A 129 22.91 -2.70 5.85
C ASP A 129 22.86 -2.78 4.33
N LEU A 130 22.23 -3.83 3.78
CA LEU A 130 22.01 -3.99 2.34
C LEU A 130 21.03 -2.95 1.81
N LEU A 131 19.92 -2.72 2.50
CA LEU A 131 18.94 -1.71 2.12
C LEU A 131 19.54 -0.29 2.16
N ALA A 132 20.37 0.03 3.14
CA ALA A 132 21.03 1.33 3.24
C ALA A 132 22.00 1.58 2.08
N GLN A 133 22.67 0.54 1.58
CA GLN A 133 23.53 0.63 0.40
C GLN A 133 22.72 0.80 -0.90
N ILE A 134 21.52 0.21 -0.98
CA ILE A 134 20.64 0.32 -2.15
C ILE A 134 19.95 1.68 -2.18
N PHE A 135 19.41 2.13 -1.05
CA PHE A 135 18.59 3.34 -0.94
C PHE A 135 19.37 4.52 -0.35
N VAL A 136 20.55 4.81 -0.94
CA VAL A 136 21.43 5.90 -0.50
C VAL A 136 20.69 7.24 -0.44
N GLY A 137 20.79 7.91 0.70
CA GLY A 137 20.17 9.23 0.91
C GLY A 137 18.69 9.20 1.29
N LYS A 138 18.04 8.03 1.32
CA LYS A 138 16.66 7.92 1.79
C LYS A 138 16.57 8.00 3.32
N THR A 139 15.60 8.78 3.79
CA THR A 139 15.17 8.71 5.19
C THR A 139 14.33 7.46 5.39
N PHE A 140 14.54 6.76 6.48
CA PHE A 140 13.79 5.54 6.77
C PHE A 140 13.46 5.38 8.26
N CYS A 141 12.42 4.57 8.53
CA CYS A 141 12.12 3.98 9.83
C CYS A 141 12.39 2.49 9.75
N TYR A 142 13.09 1.92 10.73
CA TYR A 142 13.34 0.48 10.80
C TYR A 142 12.35 -0.20 11.75
N MET A 143 11.79 -1.33 11.31
CA MET A 143 10.86 -2.13 12.11
C MET A 143 10.86 -3.60 11.67
N THR A 144 10.20 -4.47 12.40
CA THR A 144 9.96 -5.85 11.99
C THR A 144 8.97 -5.94 10.83
N SER A 145 8.98 -7.04 10.07
CA SER A 145 8.02 -7.25 8.98
C SER A 145 6.57 -7.24 9.48
N LEU A 146 6.30 -7.82 10.65
CA LEU A 146 4.96 -7.81 11.25
C LEU A 146 4.48 -6.37 11.56
N GLU A 147 5.34 -5.54 12.15
CA GLU A 147 5.03 -4.13 12.42
C GLU A 147 4.79 -3.36 11.13
N ALA A 148 5.56 -3.65 10.09
CA ALA A 148 5.42 -3.03 8.78
C ALA A 148 4.11 -3.44 8.07
N GLU A 149 3.72 -4.70 8.14
CA GLU A 149 2.42 -5.21 7.64
C GLU A 149 1.25 -4.51 8.35
N ILE A 150 1.30 -4.41 9.68
CA ILE A 150 0.30 -3.68 10.48
C ILE A 150 0.29 -2.20 10.08
N THR A 151 1.46 -1.58 9.93
CA THR A 151 1.59 -0.16 9.53
C THR A 151 0.91 0.11 8.20
N LYS A 152 1.08 -0.78 7.21
CA LYS A 152 0.43 -0.62 5.90
C LYS A 152 -1.09 -0.63 6.00
N TYR A 153 -1.66 -1.56 6.76
CA TYR A 153 -3.12 -1.59 6.98
C TYR A 153 -3.60 -0.39 7.79
N ALA A 154 -2.91 -0.04 8.87
CA ALA A 154 -3.25 1.12 9.68
C ALA A 154 -3.29 2.41 8.84
N HIS A 155 -2.31 2.61 7.97
CA HIS A 155 -2.25 3.76 7.07
C HIS A 155 -3.42 3.78 6.06
N ASN A 156 -3.62 2.68 5.32
CA ASN A 156 -4.62 2.64 4.25
C ASN A 156 -6.05 2.70 4.81
N VAL A 157 -6.32 1.96 5.89
CA VAL A 157 -7.64 1.93 6.52
C VAL A 157 -7.95 3.26 7.20
N PHE A 158 -6.96 3.92 7.82
CA PHE A 158 -7.18 5.28 8.35
C PHE A 158 -7.56 6.28 7.25
N GLY A 159 -6.93 6.17 6.06
CA GLY A 159 -7.35 6.96 4.89
C GLY A 159 -8.83 6.75 4.53
N ALA A 160 -9.28 5.50 4.50
CA ALA A 160 -10.69 5.17 4.25
C ALA A 160 -11.64 5.69 5.35
N VAL A 161 -11.25 5.56 6.63
CA VAL A 161 -11.99 6.14 7.77
C VAL A 161 -12.14 7.64 7.59
N LYS A 162 -11.05 8.33 7.24
CA LYS A 162 -11.03 9.78 7.03
C LYS A 162 -11.96 10.20 5.88
N VAL A 163 -11.92 9.50 4.75
CA VAL A 163 -12.86 9.73 3.63
C VAL A 163 -14.30 9.55 4.09
N THR A 164 -14.62 8.45 4.76
CA THR A 164 -15.97 8.14 5.24
C THR A 164 -16.47 9.24 6.21
N TYR A 165 -15.64 9.65 7.15
CA TYR A 165 -15.97 10.69 8.11
C TYR A 165 -16.31 12.01 7.43
N PHE A 166 -15.46 12.48 6.49
CA PHE A 166 -15.71 13.76 5.80
C PHE A 166 -16.89 13.69 4.84
N ASN A 167 -17.20 12.54 4.24
CA ASN A 167 -18.43 12.35 3.49
C ASN A 167 -19.68 12.42 4.39
N ALA A 168 -19.62 11.85 5.60
CA ALA A 168 -20.72 11.97 6.57
C ALA A 168 -20.92 13.44 7.02
N ILE A 169 -19.83 14.20 7.25
CA ILE A 169 -19.91 15.63 7.55
C ILE A 169 -20.50 16.41 6.37
N ALA A 170 -20.13 16.09 5.13
CA ALA A 170 -20.68 16.75 3.95
C ALA A 170 -22.20 16.47 3.81
N ASP A 171 -22.65 15.22 4.04
CA ASP A 171 -24.08 14.90 4.07
C ASP A 171 -24.82 15.66 5.17
N TYR A 172 -24.23 15.75 6.35
CA TYR A 172 -24.81 16.51 7.46
C TYR A 172 -24.92 18.00 7.15
N CYS A 173 -23.89 18.62 6.55
CA CYS A 173 -23.95 19.99 6.06
C CYS A 173 -25.12 20.20 5.07
N ARG A 174 -25.26 19.29 4.10
CA ARG A 174 -26.35 19.33 3.11
C ARG A 174 -27.71 19.31 3.78
N ARG A 175 -27.93 18.45 4.78
CA ARG A 175 -29.20 18.36 5.53
C ARG A 175 -29.54 19.63 6.30
N LEU A 176 -28.54 20.37 6.76
CA LEU A 176 -28.72 21.63 7.47
C LEU A 176 -28.68 22.88 6.60
N GLY A 177 -28.46 22.75 5.31
CA GLY A 177 -28.28 23.89 4.39
C GLY A 177 -26.94 24.63 4.59
N ALA A 178 -25.94 23.99 5.19
CA ALA A 178 -24.61 24.54 5.39
C ALA A 178 -23.70 24.22 4.20
N GLU A 179 -22.77 25.14 3.90
CA GLU A 179 -21.81 24.94 2.82
C GLU A 179 -20.60 24.13 3.31
N TYR A 180 -20.47 22.87 2.85
CA TYR A 180 -19.38 21.96 3.24
C TYR A 180 -17.99 22.56 3.05
N LYS A 181 -17.72 23.29 1.94
CA LYS A 181 -16.41 23.88 1.69
C LYS A 181 -15.96 24.85 2.80
N ARG A 182 -16.88 25.59 3.39
CA ARG A 182 -16.58 26.50 4.53
C ARG A 182 -16.30 25.71 5.81
N VAL A 183 -17.10 24.68 6.07
CA VAL A 183 -16.89 23.78 7.22
C VAL A 183 -15.56 23.06 7.09
N HIS A 184 -15.25 22.51 5.93
CA HIS A 184 -13.99 21.89 5.62
C HIS A 184 -12.78 22.81 5.85
N ALA A 185 -12.82 24.03 5.28
CA ALA A 185 -11.77 25.02 5.49
C ALA A 185 -11.56 25.35 6.97
N GLY A 186 -12.65 25.46 7.73
CA GLY A 186 -12.61 25.65 9.18
C GLY A 186 -11.93 24.50 9.93
N CYS A 187 -12.20 23.26 9.52
CA CYS A 187 -11.56 22.08 10.11
C CYS A 187 -10.03 22.04 9.91
N LEU A 188 -9.54 22.61 8.83
CA LEU A 188 -8.11 22.63 8.52
C LEU A 188 -7.32 23.74 9.23
N LEU A 189 -7.99 24.77 9.77
CA LEU A 189 -7.32 25.95 10.36
C LEU A 189 -6.39 25.61 11.54
N SER A 190 -6.69 24.57 12.31
CA SER A 190 -5.89 24.21 13.49
C SER A 190 -4.57 23.50 13.12
N GLY A 191 -4.40 23.05 11.85
CA GLY A 191 -3.30 22.20 11.44
C GLY A 191 -3.33 20.77 11.98
N TYR A 192 -4.25 20.47 12.90
CA TYR A 192 -4.43 19.11 13.44
C TYR A 192 -4.91 18.13 12.36
N ILE A 193 -5.79 18.58 11.46
CA ILE A 193 -6.28 17.80 10.33
C ILE A 193 -5.59 18.34 9.06
N ASN A 194 -4.82 17.48 8.39
CA ASN A 194 -4.32 17.78 7.04
C ASN A 194 -5.43 17.53 5.99
N ASP A 195 -5.29 18.10 4.80
CA ASP A 195 -6.28 18.08 3.73
C ASP A 195 -6.39 16.75 2.96
N THR A 196 -5.39 15.86 3.08
CA THR A 196 -5.36 14.57 2.41
C THR A 196 -6.58 13.74 2.80
N HIS A 197 -7.33 13.25 1.82
CA HIS A 197 -8.55 12.42 2.02
C HIS A 197 -9.73 13.13 2.71
N THR A 198 -9.82 14.46 2.63
CA THR A 198 -10.90 15.24 3.24
C THR A 198 -11.81 15.94 2.24
N TYR A 199 -11.47 15.93 0.96
CA TYR A 199 -12.28 16.56 -0.09
C TYR A 199 -13.51 15.71 -0.43
N VAL A 200 -14.67 16.39 -0.59
CA VAL A 200 -15.94 15.78 -0.97
C VAL A 200 -16.59 16.68 -2.05
N PRO A 201 -16.85 16.14 -3.27
CA PRO A 201 -16.46 14.82 -3.73
C PRO A 201 -14.94 14.63 -3.77
N GLY A 202 -14.53 13.36 -3.84
CA GLY A 202 -13.12 12.98 -3.94
C GLY A 202 -12.47 13.36 -5.28
N PRO A 203 -11.15 13.08 -5.47
CA PRO A 203 -10.43 13.40 -6.69
C PRO A 203 -10.95 12.71 -7.96
N ASP A 204 -11.73 11.65 -7.80
CA ASP A 204 -12.43 10.94 -8.89
C ASP A 204 -13.81 11.55 -9.21
N GLY A 205 -14.19 12.63 -8.55
CA GLY A 205 -15.49 13.29 -8.67
C GLY A 205 -16.61 12.58 -7.91
N LYS A 206 -16.32 11.52 -7.15
CA LYS A 206 -17.31 10.67 -6.49
C LYS A 206 -17.30 10.85 -4.97
N PHE A 207 -18.41 10.48 -4.35
CA PHE A 207 -18.53 10.38 -2.90
C PHE A 207 -17.93 9.07 -2.39
N GLY A 208 -17.49 9.04 -1.11
CA GLY A 208 -16.87 7.86 -0.53
C GLY A 208 -15.49 7.55 -1.09
N TYR A 209 -14.89 6.46 -0.62
CA TYR A 209 -13.61 5.99 -1.10
C TYR A 209 -13.76 4.95 -2.21
N GLY A 210 -12.79 4.94 -3.13
CA GLY A 210 -12.70 4.00 -4.25
C GLY A 210 -11.26 3.60 -4.52
N GLY A 211 -11.00 3.26 -5.79
CA GLY A 211 -9.71 2.78 -6.22
C GLY A 211 -9.49 1.31 -5.85
N LYS A 212 -8.26 0.82 -6.09
CA LYS A 212 -7.92 -0.60 -5.94
C LYS A 212 -7.50 -0.98 -4.51
N CYS A 213 -7.12 0.00 -3.67
CA CYS A 213 -6.51 -0.28 -2.36
C CYS A 213 -7.53 -0.22 -1.22
N PHE A 214 -8.19 0.93 -1.02
CA PHE A 214 -9.03 1.13 0.17
C PHE A 214 -10.14 0.09 0.32
N PRO A 215 -10.96 -0.23 -0.71
CA PRO A 215 -12.05 -1.20 -0.52
C PRO A 215 -11.55 -2.56 -0.05
N LYS A 216 -10.53 -3.12 -0.72
CA LYS A 216 -9.99 -4.45 -0.35
C LYS A 216 -9.30 -4.44 1.00
N ASP A 217 -8.54 -3.37 1.33
CA ASP A 217 -7.78 -3.31 2.58
C ASP A 217 -8.72 -3.12 3.78
N VAL A 218 -9.79 -2.32 3.64
CA VAL A 218 -10.83 -2.18 4.67
C VAL A 218 -11.51 -3.51 4.94
N ASN A 219 -11.96 -4.22 3.90
CA ASN A 219 -12.64 -5.49 4.05
C ASN A 219 -11.73 -6.55 4.70
N ALA A 220 -10.51 -6.70 4.20
CA ALA A 220 -9.55 -7.66 4.73
C ALA A 220 -9.19 -7.38 6.19
N PHE A 221 -8.98 -6.10 6.55
CA PHE A 221 -8.59 -5.74 7.90
C PHE A 221 -9.75 -5.77 8.88
N ALA A 222 -10.97 -5.40 8.45
CA ALA A 222 -12.17 -5.54 9.27
C ALA A 222 -12.46 -7.00 9.60
N GLU A 223 -12.36 -7.91 8.63
CA GLU A 223 -12.54 -9.33 8.84
C GLU A 223 -11.45 -9.92 9.74
N LEU A 224 -10.18 -9.62 9.49
CA LEU A 224 -9.06 -10.08 10.32
C LEU A 224 -9.22 -9.65 11.79
N THR A 225 -9.82 -8.50 12.04
CA THR A 225 -9.92 -7.88 13.37
C THR A 225 -11.33 -7.95 13.97
N LYS A 226 -12.27 -8.69 13.36
CA LYS A 226 -13.70 -8.69 13.70
C LYS A 226 -14.00 -8.96 15.18
N ASP A 227 -13.20 -9.78 15.83
CA ASP A 227 -13.41 -10.20 17.21
C ASP A 227 -12.78 -9.26 18.26
N ILE A 228 -12.11 -8.18 17.81
CA ILE A 228 -11.50 -7.18 18.68
C ILE A 228 -12.09 -5.79 18.44
N PRO A 229 -11.84 -4.81 19.35
CA PRO A 229 -12.42 -3.46 19.23
C PRO A 229 -12.16 -2.77 17.87
N LEU A 230 -11.03 -3.02 17.26
CA LEU A 230 -10.69 -2.45 15.95
C LEU A 230 -11.68 -2.90 14.85
N GLY A 231 -12.00 -4.19 14.77
CA GLY A 231 -12.95 -4.69 13.79
C GLY A 231 -14.36 -4.13 13.98
N LYS A 232 -14.79 -3.93 15.25
CA LYS A 232 -16.07 -3.27 15.55
C LYS A 232 -16.12 -1.82 15.07
N LEU A 233 -14.97 -1.13 15.09
CA LEU A 233 -14.84 0.22 14.53
C LEU A 233 -14.92 0.20 12.99
N LEU A 234 -14.34 -0.81 12.36
CA LEU A 234 -14.21 -0.87 10.90
C LEU A 234 -15.43 -1.50 10.20
N ALA A 235 -16.17 -2.36 10.88
CA ALA A 235 -17.31 -3.09 10.31
C ALA A 235 -18.32 -2.20 9.54
N PRO A 236 -18.72 -1.01 10.02
CA PRO A 236 -19.70 -0.18 9.29
C PRO A 236 -19.11 0.55 8.07
N LEU A 237 -17.80 0.60 7.90
CA LEU A 237 -17.16 1.43 6.87
C LEU A 237 -17.55 1.01 5.45
N HIS A 238 -17.61 -0.29 5.19
CA HIS A 238 -17.96 -0.81 3.87
C HIS A 238 -19.39 -0.41 3.49
N GLU A 239 -20.36 -0.65 4.37
CA GLU A 239 -21.78 -0.32 4.14
C GLU A 239 -21.97 1.20 3.95
N LEU A 240 -21.35 2.01 4.81
CA LEU A 240 -21.40 3.46 4.69
C LEU A 240 -20.80 3.94 3.36
N ASN A 241 -19.69 3.34 2.94
CA ASN A 241 -19.04 3.69 1.68
C ASN A 241 -19.92 3.33 0.46
N VAL A 242 -20.55 2.15 0.47
CA VAL A 242 -21.52 1.76 -0.59
C VAL A 242 -22.66 2.76 -0.64
N GLY A 243 -23.18 3.19 0.52
CA GLY A 243 -24.22 4.24 0.60
C GLY A 243 -23.75 5.56 -0.03
N PHE A 244 -22.52 6.01 0.23
CA PHE A 244 -21.98 7.23 -0.39
C PHE A 244 -21.75 7.07 -1.89
N ARG A 245 -21.19 5.97 -2.36
CA ARG A 245 -20.97 5.69 -3.78
C ARG A 245 -22.26 5.64 -4.60
N GLY A 246 -23.39 5.25 -4.03
CA GLY A 246 -24.71 5.26 -4.66
C GLY A 246 -25.41 6.62 -4.68
N PHE A 247 -24.81 7.67 -4.10
CA PHE A 247 -25.41 9.01 -4.07
C PHE A 247 -25.46 9.69 -5.45
N GLU A 248 -24.60 9.30 -6.40
CA GLU A 248 -24.53 9.89 -7.74
C GLU A 248 -25.81 9.70 -8.57
N GLU A 249 -26.64 8.72 -8.22
CA GLU A 249 -27.90 8.46 -8.91
C GLU A 249 -29.07 9.32 -8.37
N ARG A 250 -28.84 10.17 -7.37
CA ARG A 250 -29.87 10.91 -6.64
C ARG A 250 -29.70 12.43 -6.64
N ILE A 251 -28.73 12.96 -7.37
CA ILE A 251 -28.51 14.39 -7.62
C ILE A 251 -28.78 14.68 -9.10
#